data_e2afb11d31a52dba66f7d1ffb3bc51a8
#
_entry.id   e2afb11d31a52dba66f7d1ffb3bc51a8
#
_cell.length_a   1.000
_cell.length_b   1.000
_cell.length_c   1.000
_cell.angle_alpha   90.00
_cell.angle_beta   90.00
_cell.angle_gamma   90.00
#
_symmetry.space_group_name_H-M   'P 1'
#
loop_
_entity.id
_entity.type
_entity.pdbx_description
1 polymer ?
#
loop_
_entity_poly.entity_id
_entity_poly.type
_entity_poly.pdbx_seq_one_letter_code
_entity_poly.pdbx_strand_id
1 'polypeptide(L)'
;MISQINSEGRDYKLEAYDYFLDPSLIASKPSAIRHESRLMIVRNSVLKENCLTNKFTKNLLDEFRKGDLVVINNTKVMKARLKVELENRTLVELLVLERSHECVWLCLAKPAKKLKVNRKLKLKSPSAQDINLMVDGVDEETGGRFIKFPENITDLNSMNDLLDKYGVMPLPPYIKNSEEESFHENSYQ
;
A
#
# COMPACT_ATOMS: atom_id res chain seq x y z
N MET A 1 1.03 -4.05 48.21
CA MET A 1 1.32 -5.29 47.41
C MET A 1 0.79 -5.06 46.03
N ILE A 2 1.64 -4.52 45.15
CA ILE A 2 1.28 -4.28 43.72
C ILE A 2 1.50 -5.62 43.03
N SER A 3 0.42 -6.24 42.60
CA SER A 3 0.47 -7.45 41.79
C SER A 3 1.31 -7.16 40.53
N GLN A 4 2.46 -7.82 40.43
CA GLN A 4 3.18 -7.93 39.17
C GLN A 4 2.22 -8.56 38.15
N ILE A 5 1.75 -7.76 37.24
CA ILE A 5 1.02 -8.25 36.07
C ILE A 5 2.07 -8.99 35.26
N ASN A 6 1.98 -10.33 35.27
CA ASN A 6 2.74 -11.17 34.35
C ASN A 6 2.28 -10.84 32.91
N SER A 7 2.95 -9.88 32.29
CA SER A 7 2.68 -9.44 30.91
C SER A 7 3.28 -10.39 29.86
N GLU A 8 4.14 -11.31 30.27
CA GLU A 8 5.03 -12.08 29.38
C GLU A 8 4.35 -13.02 28.37
N GLY A 9 3.06 -13.22 28.43
CA GLY A 9 2.36 -14.05 27.44
C GLY A 9 1.20 -13.36 26.72
N ARG A 10 0.73 -12.21 27.21
CA ARG A 10 -0.48 -11.55 26.70
C ARG A 10 -0.16 -10.62 25.54
N ASP A 11 0.99 -9.95 25.59
CA ASP A 11 1.38 -8.95 24.60
C ASP A 11 1.77 -9.55 23.25
N TYR A 12 1.95 -10.87 23.16
CA TYR A 12 2.23 -11.60 21.91
C TYR A 12 0.99 -12.23 21.27
N LYS A 13 -0.20 -12.11 21.89
CA LYS A 13 -1.44 -12.63 21.34
C LYS A 13 -2.20 -11.56 20.60
N LEU A 14 -2.61 -11.84 19.36
CA LEU A 14 -3.38 -10.90 18.53
C LEU A 14 -4.67 -10.44 19.21
N GLU A 15 -5.33 -11.34 19.95
CA GLU A 15 -6.56 -11.05 20.70
C GLU A 15 -6.38 -9.97 21.78
N ALA A 16 -5.15 -9.76 22.28
CA ALA A 16 -4.88 -8.70 23.26
C ALA A 16 -5.01 -7.28 22.65
N TYR A 17 -4.99 -7.19 21.33
CA TYR A 17 -5.09 -5.95 20.56
C TYR A 17 -6.44 -5.82 19.85
N ASP A 18 -7.34 -6.79 20.04
CA ASP A 18 -8.68 -6.77 19.44
C ASP A 18 -9.59 -5.83 20.25
N TYR A 19 -10.19 -4.88 19.55
CA TYR A 19 -11.16 -3.93 20.12
C TYR A 19 -12.08 -3.41 19.02
N PHE A 20 -13.25 -2.95 19.42
CA PHE A 20 -14.17 -2.31 18.48
C PHE A 20 -13.62 -0.96 18.05
N LEU A 21 -13.29 -0.81 16.76
CA LEU A 21 -12.93 0.45 16.14
C LEU A 21 -14.08 0.93 15.26
N ASP A 22 -14.68 2.05 15.62
CA ASP A 22 -15.72 2.69 14.80
C ASP A 22 -15.11 3.08 13.43
N PRO A 23 -15.67 2.60 12.30
CA PRO A 23 -15.15 2.94 10.96
C PRO A 23 -15.09 4.44 10.68
N SER A 24 -15.91 5.27 11.34
CA SER A 24 -15.89 6.73 11.20
C SER A 24 -14.62 7.38 11.75
N LEU A 25 -13.88 6.68 12.63
CA LEU A 25 -12.61 7.14 13.20
C LEU A 25 -11.43 6.90 12.27
N ILE A 26 -11.61 6.12 11.19
CA ILE A 26 -10.58 5.88 10.19
C ILE A 26 -10.60 7.02 9.18
N ALA A 27 -9.57 7.85 9.20
CA ALA A 27 -9.47 8.96 8.26
C ALA A 27 -9.30 8.44 6.82
N SER A 28 -10.14 8.90 5.90
CA SER A 28 -10.05 8.61 4.47
C SER A 28 -9.20 9.64 3.71
N LYS A 29 -8.96 10.80 4.30
CA LYS A 29 -8.16 11.90 3.73
C LYS A 29 -7.15 12.40 4.77
N PRO A 30 -5.94 12.80 4.35
CA PRO A 30 -4.99 13.44 5.24
C PRO A 30 -5.50 14.82 5.68
N SER A 31 -4.90 15.39 6.73
CA SER A 31 -5.14 16.77 7.11
C SER A 31 -4.77 17.72 5.94
N ALA A 32 -5.59 18.75 5.71
CA ALA A 32 -5.34 19.75 4.65
C ALA A 32 -3.95 20.38 4.81
N ILE A 33 -3.53 20.60 6.04
CA ILE A 33 -2.18 21.04 6.39
C ILE A 33 -1.49 19.86 7.07
N ARG A 34 -0.49 19.24 6.44
CA ARG A 34 0.14 17.99 6.90
C ARG A 34 0.63 18.05 8.34
N HIS A 35 1.28 19.15 8.73
CA HIS A 35 1.84 19.30 10.07
C HIS A 35 0.79 19.65 11.16
N GLU A 36 -0.47 19.83 10.78
CA GLU A 36 -1.60 19.98 11.69
C GLU A 36 -2.35 18.66 11.93
N SER A 37 -1.85 17.54 11.42
CA SER A 37 -2.34 16.23 11.82
C SER A 37 -2.13 16.00 13.31
N ARG A 38 -3.06 15.26 13.94
CA ARG A 38 -3.02 14.97 15.38
C ARG A 38 -1.84 14.08 15.73
N LEU A 39 -1.16 14.40 16.81
CA LEU A 39 -0.05 13.66 17.38
C LEU A 39 -0.42 13.21 18.79
N MET A 40 -0.38 11.91 19.06
CA MET A 40 -0.49 11.38 20.41
C MET A 40 0.91 11.09 20.93
N ILE A 41 1.25 11.69 22.07
CA ILE A 41 2.51 11.44 22.78
C ILE A 41 2.20 10.53 23.95
N VAL A 42 2.88 9.38 23.99
CA VAL A 42 2.78 8.40 25.06
C VAL A 42 4.09 8.43 25.85
N ARG A 43 4.03 8.83 27.11
CA ARG A 43 5.20 8.85 28.00
C ARG A 43 5.14 7.63 28.91
N ASN A 44 6.18 6.84 28.88
CA ASN A 44 6.30 5.71 29.79
C ASN A 44 6.59 6.24 31.21
N SER A 45 5.54 6.36 32.01
CA SER A 45 5.63 6.77 33.40
C SER A 45 4.89 5.74 34.25
N VAL A 46 5.65 4.95 34.99
CA VAL A 46 5.12 3.91 35.91
C VAL A 46 4.24 4.49 37.03
N LEU A 47 4.22 5.81 37.19
CA LEU A 47 3.66 6.46 38.39
C LEU A 47 2.67 7.61 38.08
N LYS A 48 2.28 7.88 36.84
CA LYS A 48 1.39 9.02 36.56
C LYS A 48 0.17 8.58 35.73
N GLU A 49 -1.00 8.95 36.20
CA GLU A 49 -2.32 8.70 35.60
C GLU A 49 -2.49 9.35 34.20
N ASN A 50 -1.61 10.28 33.81
CA ASN A 50 -1.67 11.00 32.52
C ASN A 50 -0.40 10.78 31.69
N CYS A 51 -0.24 9.56 31.15
CA CYS A 51 0.86 9.27 30.22
C CYS A 51 0.54 9.68 28.75
N LEU A 52 -0.69 10.10 28.46
CA LEU A 52 -1.13 10.47 27.11
C LEU A 52 -1.29 11.98 26.98
N THR A 53 -0.69 12.55 25.95
CA THR A 53 -0.85 13.97 25.60
C THR A 53 -1.18 14.10 24.13
N ASN A 54 -2.24 14.84 23.82
CA ASN A 54 -2.64 15.13 22.45
C ASN A 54 -2.04 16.46 22.01
N LYS A 55 -1.30 16.44 20.91
CA LYS A 55 -0.68 17.58 20.25
C LYS A 55 -0.94 17.53 18.73
N PHE A 56 -0.28 18.40 17.98
CA PHE A 56 -0.19 18.36 16.52
C PHE A 56 1.21 17.96 16.08
N THR A 57 1.34 17.41 14.88
CA THR A 57 2.62 16.97 14.32
C THR A 57 3.68 18.07 14.32
N LYS A 58 3.29 19.34 14.15
CA LYS A 58 4.22 20.50 14.25
C LYS A 58 4.90 20.60 15.62
N ASN A 59 4.28 20.05 16.67
CA ASN A 59 4.86 20.05 18.01
C ASN A 59 5.86 18.91 18.24
N LEU A 60 6.06 18.03 17.25
CA LEU A 60 7.04 16.96 17.34
C LEU A 60 8.46 17.49 17.56
N LEU A 61 8.77 18.66 17.02
CA LEU A 61 10.08 19.31 17.20
C LEU A 61 10.39 19.61 18.66
N ASP A 62 9.38 19.86 19.50
CA ASP A 62 9.55 20.14 20.91
C ASP A 62 9.96 18.88 21.72
N GLU A 63 9.78 17.70 21.15
CA GLU A 63 10.08 16.43 21.78
C GLU A 63 11.51 15.94 21.50
N PHE A 64 12.19 16.52 20.50
CA PHE A 64 13.56 16.14 20.13
C PHE A 64 14.58 16.78 21.07
N ARG A 65 15.67 16.05 21.29
CA ARG A 65 16.81 16.50 22.09
C ARG A 65 18.08 16.46 21.26
N LYS A 66 19.05 17.26 21.64
CA LYS A 66 20.38 17.21 21.02
C LYS A 66 20.97 15.80 21.17
N GLY A 67 21.31 15.19 20.05
CA GLY A 67 21.86 13.84 19.97
C GLY A 67 20.86 12.78 19.54
N ASP A 68 19.57 13.11 19.41
CA ASP A 68 18.58 12.18 18.87
C ASP A 68 18.86 11.91 17.38
N LEU A 69 18.68 10.66 16.98
CA LEU A 69 18.74 10.24 15.59
C LEU A 69 17.30 10.10 15.03
N VAL A 70 16.97 10.90 14.04
CA VAL A 70 15.66 10.82 13.36
C VAL A 70 15.79 9.99 12.10
N VAL A 71 15.13 8.83 12.08
CA VAL A 71 15.06 7.97 10.89
C VAL A 71 13.76 8.25 10.16
N ILE A 72 13.87 8.61 8.88
CA ILE A 72 12.73 8.91 8.01
C ILE A 72 12.69 7.94 6.82
N ASN A 73 11.49 7.68 6.33
CA ASN A 73 11.29 6.98 5.06
C ASN A 73 11.00 8.02 3.97
N ASN A 74 11.90 8.10 2.98
CA ASN A 74 11.75 8.96 1.81
C ASN A 74 11.49 8.17 0.51
N THR A 75 11.07 6.91 0.64
CA THR A 75 10.76 6.04 -0.49
C THR A 75 9.51 6.54 -1.20
N LYS A 76 9.62 6.72 -2.51
CA LYS A 76 8.49 7.06 -3.38
C LYS A 76 7.64 5.80 -3.64
N VAL A 77 6.33 5.90 -3.45
CA VAL A 77 5.42 4.79 -3.76
C VAL A 77 5.18 4.74 -5.27
N MET A 78 5.39 3.56 -5.88
CA MET A 78 5.12 3.35 -7.30
C MET A 78 3.62 3.14 -7.55
N LYS A 79 3.13 3.56 -8.71
CA LYS A 79 1.76 3.31 -9.18
C LYS A 79 1.59 1.85 -9.67
N ALA A 80 1.99 0.90 -8.84
CA ALA A 80 2.15 -0.50 -9.21
C ALA A 80 0.85 -1.26 -9.54
N ARG A 81 -0.31 -0.64 -9.43
CA ARG A 81 -1.60 -1.24 -9.71
C ARG A 81 -2.06 -0.93 -11.14
N LEU A 82 -2.30 -1.99 -11.92
CA LEU A 82 -2.80 -1.91 -13.29
C LEU A 82 -4.25 -2.44 -13.34
N LYS A 83 -5.12 -1.75 -14.06
CA LYS A 83 -6.48 -2.21 -14.36
C LYS A 83 -6.46 -2.84 -15.76
N VAL A 84 -6.66 -4.14 -15.84
CA VAL A 84 -6.67 -4.90 -17.10
C VAL A 84 -8.03 -5.53 -17.35
N GLU A 85 -8.33 -5.78 -18.61
CA GLU A 85 -9.58 -6.35 -19.07
C GLU A 85 -9.34 -7.70 -19.74
N LEU A 86 -10.16 -8.69 -19.41
CA LEU A 86 -10.25 -9.95 -20.13
C LEU A 86 -11.06 -9.79 -21.42
N GLU A 87 -10.97 -10.76 -22.34
CA GLU A 87 -11.75 -10.79 -23.59
C GLU A 87 -13.27 -10.68 -23.36
N ASN A 88 -13.76 -11.20 -22.24
CA ASN A 88 -15.17 -11.11 -21.83
C ASN A 88 -15.51 -9.82 -21.06
N ARG A 89 -14.67 -8.79 -21.16
CA ARG A 89 -14.80 -7.50 -20.48
C ARG A 89 -14.76 -7.56 -18.95
N THR A 90 -14.35 -8.69 -18.37
CA THR A 90 -14.12 -8.74 -16.92
C THR A 90 -12.90 -7.92 -16.56
N LEU A 91 -13.06 -6.98 -15.64
CA LEU A 91 -11.96 -6.21 -15.07
C LEU A 91 -11.20 -7.05 -14.04
N VAL A 92 -9.89 -6.94 -14.08
CA VAL A 92 -8.95 -7.54 -13.14
C VAL A 92 -7.94 -6.48 -12.73
N GLU A 93 -7.62 -6.44 -11.46
CA GLU A 93 -6.52 -5.64 -10.94
C GLU A 93 -5.26 -6.50 -10.88
N LEU A 94 -4.16 -5.99 -11.40
CA LEU A 94 -2.82 -6.54 -11.24
C LEU A 94 -2.02 -5.60 -10.36
N LEU A 95 -1.34 -6.14 -9.34
CA LEU A 95 -0.32 -5.42 -8.58
C LEU A 95 1.04 -5.98 -8.99
N VAL A 96 1.82 -5.17 -9.68
CA VAL A 96 3.17 -5.55 -10.12
C VAL A 96 4.09 -5.60 -8.91
N LEU A 97 4.81 -6.71 -8.73
CA LEU A 97 5.74 -6.93 -7.62
C LEU A 97 7.18 -6.82 -8.09
N GLU A 98 7.64 -7.82 -8.82
CA GLU A 98 9.03 -7.94 -9.22
C GLU A 98 9.18 -8.59 -10.59
N ARG A 99 10.34 -8.40 -11.19
CA ARG A 99 10.69 -9.04 -12.46
C ARG A 99 11.10 -10.50 -12.20
N SER A 100 10.54 -11.41 -12.99
CA SER A 100 10.95 -12.81 -13.00
C SER A 100 12.07 -13.06 -14.01
N HIS A 101 11.78 -12.88 -15.31
CA HIS A 101 12.76 -13.04 -16.39
C HIS A 101 12.29 -12.28 -17.63
N GLU A 102 13.19 -11.91 -18.52
CA GLU A 102 12.88 -11.18 -19.77
C GLU A 102 11.81 -10.09 -19.56
N CYS A 103 10.67 -10.20 -20.22
CA CYS A 103 9.51 -9.32 -20.10
C CYS A 103 8.40 -9.91 -19.21
N VAL A 104 8.70 -10.92 -18.39
CA VAL A 104 7.76 -11.58 -17.48
C VAL A 104 7.93 -11.04 -16.05
N TRP A 105 6.81 -10.62 -15.46
CA TRP A 105 6.75 -10.00 -14.14
C TRP A 105 5.79 -10.75 -13.24
N LEU A 106 6.17 -10.93 -11.98
CA LEU A 106 5.27 -11.45 -10.96
C LEU A 106 4.28 -10.36 -10.55
N CYS A 107 3.00 -10.71 -10.58
CA CYS A 107 1.91 -9.82 -10.19
C CYS A 107 0.95 -10.53 -9.25
N LEU A 108 0.47 -9.86 -8.20
CA LEU A 108 -0.74 -10.29 -7.52
C LEU A 108 -1.95 -9.88 -8.37
N ALA A 109 -2.99 -10.71 -8.37
CA ALA A 109 -4.15 -10.47 -9.21
C ALA A 109 -5.46 -10.57 -8.42
N LYS A 110 -6.41 -9.69 -8.71
CA LYS A 110 -7.75 -9.73 -8.11
C LYS A 110 -8.83 -9.51 -9.19
N PRO A 111 -9.70 -10.49 -9.45
CA PRO A 111 -9.72 -11.87 -8.91
C PRO A 111 -8.73 -12.82 -9.59
N ALA A 112 -7.80 -13.42 -8.84
CA ALA A 112 -6.76 -14.29 -9.37
C ALA A 112 -7.30 -15.56 -10.06
N LYS A 113 -8.40 -16.14 -9.56
CA LYS A 113 -9.01 -17.38 -10.09
C LYS A 113 -9.40 -17.30 -11.58
N LYS A 114 -9.62 -16.10 -12.11
CA LYS A 114 -9.98 -15.88 -13.53
C LYS A 114 -8.76 -15.88 -14.45
N LEU A 115 -7.55 -15.77 -13.92
CA LEU A 115 -6.31 -15.70 -14.66
C LEU A 115 -5.66 -17.10 -14.77
N LYS A 116 -6.08 -17.87 -15.76
CA LYS A 116 -5.45 -19.14 -16.14
C LYS A 116 -4.29 -18.88 -17.09
N VAL A 117 -3.30 -19.77 -17.10
CA VAL A 117 -2.16 -19.74 -18.03
C VAL A 117 -2.64 -19.59 -19.49
N ASN A 118 -1.91 -18.85 -20.30
CA ASN A 118 -2.22 -18.46 -21.67
C ASN A 118 -3.44 -17.54 -21.84
N ARG A 119 -3.99 -17.02 -20.73
CA ARG A 119 -5.08 -16.05 -20.81
C ARG A 119 -4.55 -14.71 -21.29
N LYS A 120 -5.19 -14.17 -22.31
CA LYS A 120 -4.88 -12.83 -22.81
C LYS A 120 -5.57 -11.76 -21.97
N LEU A 121 -4.86 -10.70 -21.70
CA LEU A 121 -5.28 -9.53 -20.94
C LEU A 121 -5.05 -8.29 -21.79
N LYS A 122 -5.85 -7.28 -21.58
CA LYS A 122 -5.72 -6.01 -22.26
C LYS A 122 -5.62 -4.89 -21.24
N LEU A 123 -4.49 -4.21 -21.22
CA LEU A 123 -4.31 -2.98 -20.44
C LEU A 123 -4.87 -1.83 -21.27
N LYS A 124 -5.94 -1.23 -20.77
CA LYS A 124 -6.63 -0.13 -21.46
C LYS A 124 -5.88 1.17 -21.30
N SER A 125 -5.81 1.93 -22.38
CA SER A 125 -5.27 3.27 -22.37
C SER A 125 -6.38 4.29 -22.64
N PRO A 126 -6.50 5.33 -21.81
CA PRO A 126 -7.44 6.41 -22.07
C PRO A 126 -7.08 7.26 -23.30
N SER A 127 -5.78 7.31 -23.66
CA SER A 127 -5.25 8.25 -24.66
C SER A 127 -4.30 7.64 -25.68
N ALA A 128 -4.07 6.30 -25.63
CA ALA A 128 -3.12 5.61 -26.50
C ALA A 128 -3.65 4.22 -26.91
N GLN A 129 -2.82 3.47 -27.63
CA GLN A 129 -3.14 2.11 -28.02
C GLN A 129 -3.15 1.18 -26.78
N ASP A 130 -4.17 0.30 -26.71
CA ASP A 130 -4.24 -0.77 -25.71
C ASP A 130 -3.01 -1.67 -25.78
N ILE A 131 -2.55 -2.12 -24.61
CA ILE A 131 -1.40 -3.03 -24.49
C ILE A 131 -1.91 -4.44 -24.23
N ASN A 132 -1.42 -5.39 -25.03
CA ASN A 132 -1.72 -6.81 -24.83
C ASN A 132 -0.73 -7.42 -23.85
N LEU A 133 -1.27 -8.14 -22.86
CA LEU A 133 -0.52 -8.91 -21.88
C LEU A 133 -0.99 -10.37 -21.92
N MET A 134 -0.23 -11.27 -21.35
CA MET A 134 -0.59 -12.67 -21.28
C MET A 134 -0.19 -13.26 -19.94
N VAL A 135 -1.02 -14.15 -19.41
CA VAL A 135 -0.67 -14.96 -18.23
C VAL A 135 0.29 -16.06 -18.66
N ASP A 136 1.54 -15.97 -18.23
CA ASP A 136 2.60 -16.92 -18.56
C ASP A 136 2.61 -18.11 -17.59
N GLY A 137 2.34 -17.88 -16.32
CA GLY A 137 2.36 -18.90 -15.28
C GLY A 137 1.62 -18.50 -14.01
N VAL A 138 1.62 -19.42 -13.06
CA VAL A 138 1.12 -19.24 -11.71
C VAL A 138 2.28 -19.41 -10.74
N ASP A 139 2.42 -18.49 -9.81
CA ASP A 139 3.33 -18.64 -8.71
C ASP A 139 2.64 -19.39 -7.57
N GLU A 140 3.13 -20.58 -7.23
CA GLU A 140 2.53 -21.44 -6.21
C GLU A 140 2.78 -20.93 -4.79
N GLU A 141 3.85 -20.18 -4.57
CA GLU A 141 4.23 -19.68 -3.25
C GLU A 141 3.32 -18.53 -2.81
N THR A 142 3.12 -17.53 -3.66
CA THR A 142 2.31 -16.34 -3.34
C THR A 142 0.87 -16.44 -3.84
N GLY A 143 0.57 -17.38 -4.74
CA GLY A 143 -0.67 -17.45 -5.50
C GLY A 143 -0.77 -16.37 -6.59
N GLY A 144 0.33 -15.68 -6.85
CA GLY A 144 0.47 -14.66 -7.88
C GLY A 144 0.39 -15.21 -9.31
N ARG A 145 0.61 -14.34 -10.26
CA ARG A 145 0.62 -14.67 -11.69
C ARG A 145 1.87 -14.10 -12.33
N PHE A 146 2.56 -14.93 -13.09
CA PHE A 146 3.57 -14.46 -14.02
C PHE A 146 2.87 -13.86 -15.23
N ILE A 147 3.08 -12.57 -15.46
CA ILE A 147 2.45 -11.83 -16.55
C ILE A 147 3.52 -11.44 -17.55
N LYS A 148 3.33 -11.86 -18.80
CA LYS A 148 4.18 -11.45 -19.91
C LYS A 148 3.70 -10.11 -20.44
N PHE A 149 4.58 -9.12 -20.37
CA PHE A 149 4.44 -7.78 -20.91
C PHE A 149 5.01 -7.70 -22.34
N PRO A 150 4.86 -6.57 -23.04
CA PRO A 150 5.56 -6.35 -24.31
C PRO A 150 7.07 -6.51 -24.19
N GLU A 151 7.71 -6.91 -25.29
CA GLU A 151 9.15 -7.25 -25.31
C GLU A 151 10.09 -6.10 -24.91
N ASN A 152 9.61 -4.87 -24.94
CA ASN A 152 10.38 -3.70 -24.50
C ASN A 152 10.31 -3.44 -22.99
N ILE A 153 9.54 -4.22 -22.23
CA ILE A 153 9.41 -4.08 -20.76
C ILE A 153 10.28 -5.12 -20.06
N THR A 154 11.59 -4.90 -20.08
CA THR A 154 12.59 -5.86 -19.64
C THR A 154 13.34 -5.48 -18.37
N ASP A 155 13.14 -4.28 -17.85
CA ASP A 155 13.81 -3.77 -16.65
C ASP A 155 12.90 -2.86 -15.82
N LEU A 156 13.41 -2.44 -14.67
CA LEU A 156 12.65 -1.55 -13.77
C LEU A 156 12.36 -0.19 -14.39
N ASN A 157 13.21 0.34 -15.25
CA ASN A 157 13.00 1.66 -15.85
C ASN A 157 11.83 1.60 -16.84
N SER A 158 11.84 0.64 -17.76
CA SER A 158 10.76 0.42 -18.74
C SER A 158 9.44 0.07 -18.06
N MET A 159 9.47 -0.68 -16.94
CA MET A 159 8.27 -0.93 -16.15
C MET A 159 7.78 0.34 -15.45
N ASN A 160 8.66 1.16 -14.87
CA ASN A 160 8.27 2.43 -14.24
C ASN A 160 7.63 3.37 -15.25
N ASP A 161 8.17 3.49 -16.46
CA ASP A 161 7.59 4.31 -17.52
C ASP A 161 6.17 3.84 -17.89
N LEU A 162 5.95 2.52 -17.91
CA LEU A 162 4.62 1.93 -18.12
C LEU A 162 3.69 2.23 -16.94
N LEU A 163 4.17 2.05 -15.70
CA LEU A 163 3.39 2.28 -14.49
C LEU A 163 3.05 3.76 -14.29
N ASP A 164 3.96 4.67 -14.61
CA ASP A 164 3.69 6.11 -14.54
C ASP A 164 2.56 6.51 -15.50
N LYS A 165 2.45 5.82 -16.64
CA LYS A 165 1.48 6.12 -17.68
C LYS A 165 0.12 5.43 -17.49
N TYR A 166 0.11 4.20 -16.99
CA TYR A 166 -1.10 3.35 -16.93
C TYR A 166 -1.45 2.91 -15.50
N GLY A 167 -0.53 3.06 -14.57
CA GLY A 167 -0.69 2.60 -13.21
C GLY A 167 -1.50 3.56 -12.35
N VAL A 168 -2.09 3.00 -11.32
CA VAL A 168 -2.74 3.76 -10.25
C VAL A 168 -2.09 3.44 -8.91
N MET A 169 -2.18 4.39 -7.97
CA MET A 169 -1.63 4.23 -6.63
C MET A 169 -2.32 3.07 -5.90
N PRO A 170 -1.56 2.11 -5.35
CA PRO A 170 -2.13 1.04 -4.54
C PRO A 170 -2.56 1.57 -3.17
N LEU A 171 -3.81 2.01 -3.06
CA LEU A 171 -4.37 2.47 -1.79
C LEU A 171 -4.71 1.31 -0.85
N PRO A 172 -4.57 1.49 0.47
CA PRO A 172 -5.04 0.53 1.45
C PRO A 172 -6.55 0.27 1.34
N PRO A 173 -7.03 -0.96 1.65
CA PRO A 173 -8.42 -1.35 1.42
C PRO A 173 -9.45 -0.59 2.26
N TYR A 174 -9.04 0.05 3.35
CA TYR A 174 -9.92 0.88 4.18
C TYR A 174 -10.16 2.28 3.61
N ILE A 175 -9.35 2.73 2.66
CA ILE A 175 -9.60 3.96 1.91
C ILE A 175 -10.57 3.62 0.79
N LYS A 176 -11.83 3.89 1.06
CA LYS A 176 -12.90 3.67 0.07
C LYS A 176 -13.00 4.90 -0.81
N ASN A 177 -12.75 4.72 -2.11
CA ASN A 177 -13.03 5.59 -3.26
C ASN A 177 -12.63 7.08 -3.14
N SER A 178 -11.94 7.47 -3.95
CA SER A 178 -11.59 7.42 -5.32
C SER A 178 -12.43 8.25 -6.29
N GLU A 179 -13.27 9.16 -5.85
CA GLU A 179 -13.72 10.23 -6.75
C GLU A 179 -12.58 11.21 -7.08
N GLU A 180 -11.45 11.09 -6.37
CA GLU A 180 -10.27 11.94 -6.53
C GLU A 180 -8.99 11.09 -6.60
N GLU A 181 -8.83 10.20 -7.60
CA GLU A 181 -7.57 9.47 -7.81
C GLU A 181 -6.36 10.43 -7.84
N SER A 182 -6.51 11.61 -8.42
CA SER A 182 -5.48 12.66 -8.45
C SER A 182 -5.12 13.23 -7.07
N PHE A 183 -6.07 13.31 -6.15
CA PHE A 183 -5.81 13.77 -4.78
C PHE A 183 -4.93 12.78 -4.01
N HIS A 184 -5.18 11.48 -4.21
CA HIS A 184 -4.40 10.44 -3.55
C HIS A 184 -2.98 10.35 -4.10
N GLU A 185 -2.77 10.59 -5.39
CA GLU A 185 -1.44 10.60 -6.00
C GLU A 185 -0.47 11.57 -5.29
N ASN A 186 -0.94 12.77 -4.96
CA ASN A 186 -0.13 13.77 -4.28
C ASN A 186 -0.01 13.55 -2.76
N SER A 187 -0.95 12.80 -2.18
CA SER A 187 -1.02 12.61 -0.72
C SER A 187 -0.17 11.45 -0.21
N TYR A 188 0.12 10.47 -1.06
CA TYR A 188 0.92 9.28 -0.73
C TYR A 188 2.36 9.33 -1.27
N GLN A 189 2.80 10.49 -1.69
CA GLN A 189 4.18 10.72 -2.14
C GLN A 189 4.98 11.55 -1.16
#